data_cbf41337ed2d8044b72ec5f5df40f8a7
#
_entry.id   cbf41337ed2d8044b72ec5f5df40f8a7
#
_cell.length_a   1.000
_cell.length_b   1.000
_cell.length_c   1.000
_cell.angle_alpha   90.00
_cell.angle_beta   90.00
_cell.angle_gamma   90.00
#
_symmetry.space_group_name_H-M   'P 1'
#
loop_
_entity.id
_entity.type
_entity.pdbx_description
1 polymer ?
#
loop_
_entity_poly.entity_id
_entity_poly.type
_entity_poly.pdbx_seq_one_letter_code
_entity_poly.pdbx_strand_id
1 'polypeptide(L)'
;MDAVRRRRAWDLGMSRRGLAAVALLAVLPQVVLPVAARAQVGSDRYSSIVVDVASGAVLEQDSADAPRHPASLAKLMTLYLVFEALRDRRISLNELVPVSVHSAEMEPTKLGLTPNTKITVQQAILGLVTKSANDAAAALGEMLGGSEDRFAEMMTLRARAMGMAHTTFMNASGLPDERQVSTARDLAMLGRRLVTDFPDDYRYFSTPSFQFGRQTIFNHDNMLRSYPGADGMKTGYTEASGHNLVTSAVRDGVRLIGVELGAGSNAARDVQMAVLLNQGFDEMGVTVSPKATLVASRAPSLISSAHAASVNEVRPALTRTSAEVAGWSVQAGTYSTERAAQAAAQAAAHAADGGGVRIEHVTAHGTQLWRARVTGLTAARAQGACAALKRTRTSCVVLRPEQGQVASR
;
A
#
# COMPACT_ATOMS: atom_id res chain seq x y z
N MET A 1 -21.70 -16.47 -80.63
CA MET A 1 -23.03 -17.02 -80.85
C MET A 1 -23.85 -16.49 -79.69
N ASP A 2 -24.42 -15.30 -79.89
CA ASP A 2 -25.84 -15.05 -80.19
C ASP A 2 -26.76 -15.38 -78.98
N ALA A 3 -27.64 -14.60 -78.49
CA ALA A 3 -28.37 -13.38 -78.91
C ALA A 3 -29.19 -12.89 -77.69
N VAL A 4 -29.21 -11.63 -77.41
CA VAL A 4 -30.21 -10.61 -77.86
C VAL A 4 -31.66 -10.79 -77.35
N ARG A 5 -32.15 -9.79 -76.73
CA ARG A 5 -33.49 -9.13 -76.82
C ARG A 5 -34.24 -9.04 -75.45
N ARG A 6 -34.42 -7.90 -75.06
CA ARG A 6 -35.33 -6.73 -75.31
C ARG A 6 -36.48 -6.63 -74.31
N ARG A 7 -36.47 -5.45 -73.68
CA ARG A 7 -37.53 -4.48 -73.48
C ARG A 7 -38.86 -4.91 -72.86
N ARG A 8 -39.31 -4.24 -71.87
CA ARG A 8 -40.26 -3.10 -71.98
C ARG A 8 -40.46 -2.43 -70.64
N ALA A 9 -40.43 -1.11 -70.74
CA ALA A 9 -40.91 -0.18 -69.77
C ALA A 9 -42.45 -0.20 -69.65
N TRP A 10 -42.94 0.16 -68.49
CA TRP A 10 -44.21 0.91 -68.34
C TRP A 10 -44.06 1.88 -67.20
N ASP A 11 -44.14 3.18 -67.55
CA ASP A 11 -44.41 4.32 -66.67
C ASP A 11 -45.81 4.25 -66.11
N LEU A 12 -45.98 4.84 -64.93
CA LEU A 12 -47.11 5.59 -64.38
C LEU A 12 -46.77 5.83 -62.93
N GLY A 13 -46.42 7.01 -62.48
CA GLY A 13 -47.11 8.30 -62.57
C GLY A 13 -47.74 8.60 -61.22
N MET A 14 -47.39 9.79 -60.66
CA MET A 14 -48.09 10.55 -59.61
C MET A 14 -47.66 10.24 -58.17
N SER A 15 -46.91 11.12 -57.61
CA SER A 15 -47.18 12.44 -57.01
C SER A 15 -47.42 12.42 -55.49
N ARG A 16 -46.66 13.28 -54.84
CA ARG A 16 -46.97 14.12 -53.68
C ARG A 16 -46.56 13.68 -52.30
N ARG A 17 -45.54 14.44 -51.83
CA ARG A 17 -45.51 15.08 -50.49
C ARG A 17 -45.54 14.13 -49.30
N GLY A 18 -44.37 13.86 -48.75
CA GLY A 18 -44.20 13.35 -47.38
C GLY A 18 -42.90 13.88 -46.80
N LEU A 19 -43.03 14.66 -45.79
CA LEU A 19 -42.00 15.34 -45.00
C LEU A 19 -40.81 14.46 -44.72
N ALA A 20 -39.62 14.98 -45.09
CA ALA A 20 -38.35 14.47 -44.59
C ALA A 20 -38.20 14.92 -43.14
N ALA A 21 -38.42 14.03 -42.18
CA ALA A 21 -38.00 14.21 -40.79
C ALA A 21 -36.50 13.83 -40.75
N VAL A 22 -35.65 14.85 -40.79
CA VAL A 22 -34.21 14.71 -40.49
C VAL A 22 -34.07 14.50 -38.99
N ALA A 23 -33.94 13.24 -38.59
CA ALA A 23 -33.55 12.87 -37.25
C ALA A 23 -32.05 13.23 -37.09
N LEU A 24 -31.76 14.39 -36.48
CA LEU A 24 -30.45 14.76 -36.02
C LEU A 24 -30.12 13.83 -34.83
N LEU A 25 -29.40 12.73 -35.08
CA LEU A 25 -28.75 11.96 -34.04
C LEU A 25 -27.60 12.81 -33.51
N ALA A 26 -27.81 13.49 -32.40
CA ALA A 26 -26.77 14.13 -31.60
C ALA A 26 -25.88 13.00 -31.01
N VAL A 27 -24.77 12.70 -31.67
CA VAL A 27 -23.69 11.89 -31.11
C VAL A 27 -23.04 12.73 -30.04
N LEU A 28 -23.48 12.57 -28.79
CA LEU A 28 -22.77 13.09 -27.62
C LEU A 28 -21.43 12.32 -27.55
N PRO A 29 -20.27 13.04 -27.52
CA PRO A 29 -19.02 12.38 -27.26
C PRO A 29 -19.09 11.78 -25.85
N GLN A 30 -19.09 10.46 -25.75
CA GLN A 30 -18.87 9.78 -24.49
C GLN A 30 -17.43 10.08 -24.08
N VAL A 31 -17.24 11.06 -23.20
CA VAL A 31 -15.99 11.27 -22.49
C VAL A 31 -15.82 10.06 -21.60
N VAL A 32 -15.07 9.07 -22.09
CA VAL A 32 -14.57 7.96 -21.27
C VAL A 32 -13.52 8.58 -20.34
N LEU A 33 -13.96 9.06 -19.19
CA LEU A 33 -13.07 9.42 -18.10
C LEU A 33 -12.32 8.14 -17.70
N PRO A 34 -10.98 8.16 -17.64
CA PRO A 34 -10.25 7.04 -17.09
C PRO A 34 -10.70 6.87 -15.64
N VAL A 35 -11.43 5.82 -15.35
CA VAL A 35 -11.69 5.38 -13.98
C VAL A 35 -10.33 4.97 -13.43
N ALA A 36 -9.69 5.88 -12.71
CA ALA A 36 -8.50 5.53 -11.93
C ALA A 36 -8.91 4.37 -11.02
N ALA A 37 -8.45 3.17 -11.34
CA ALA A 37 -8.71 1.97 -10.58
C ALA A 37 -8.06 2.13 -9.20
N ARG A 38 -8.84 2.62 -8.23
CA ARG A 38 -8.46 2.67 -6.83
C ARG A 38 -8.64 1.27 -6.27
N ALA A 39 -7.55 0.54 -6.10
CA ALA A 39 -7.58 -0.64 -5.26
C ALA A 39 -7.91 -0.15 -3.84
N GLN A 40 -9.12 -0.41 -3.39
CA GLN A 40 -9.55 -0.24 -2.00
C GLN A 40 -9.57 -1.62 -1.36
N VAL A 41 -9.50 -1.66 -0.03
CA VAL A 41 -9.82 -2.86 0.74
C VAL A 41 -11.12 -3.47 0.17
N GLY A 42 -11.07 -4.75 -0.26
CA GLY A 42 -12.19 -5.41 -0.93
C GLY A 42 -12.25 -5.24 -2.45
N SER A 43 -11.23 -4.65 -3.11
CA SER A 43 -11.09 -4.72 -4.57
C SER A 43 -10.51 -6.07 -5.01
N ASP A 44 -10.74 -6.43 -6.28
CA ASP A 44 -10.23 -7.70 -6.86
C ASP A 44 -8.70 -7.83 -6.83
N ARG A 45 -7.97 -6.72 -6.59
CA ARG A 45 -6.50 -6.69 -6.48
C ARG A 45 -5.99 -6.65 -5.04
N TYR A 46 -6.86 -6.40 -4.07
CA TYR A 46 -6.46 -6.29 -2.68
C TYR A 46 -6.19 -7.66 -2.06
N SER A 47 -5.14 -7.75 -1.27
CA SER A 47 -4.86 -8.88 -0.37
C SER A 47 -4.04 -8.38 0.81
N SER A 48 -4.28 -8.93 2.00
CA SER A 48 -3.49 -8.60 3.18
C SER A 48 -3.35 -9.77 4.14
N ILE A 49 -2.30 -9.73 4.95
CA ILE A 49 -2.09 -10.65 6.07
C ILE A 49 -1.18 -10.01 7.10
N VAL A 50 -1.40 -10.31 8.37
CA VAL A 50 -0.49 -10.02 9.48
C VAL A 50 -0.18 -11.32 10.19
N VAL A 51 1.11 -11.58 10.43
CA VAL A 51 1.58 -12.78 11.13
C VAL A 51 2.51 -12.42 12.28
N ASP A 52 2.42 -13.16 13.36
CA ASP A 52 3.44 -13.15 14.41
C ASP A 52 4.68 -13.91 13.96
N VAL A 53 5.86 -13.30 14.07
CA VAL A 53 7.10 -13.92 13.61
C VAL A 53 7.50 -15.13 14.45
N ALA A 54 7.29 -15.08 15.76
CA ALA A 54 7.71 -16.12 16.68
C ALA A 54 6.91 -17.41 16.47
N SER A 55 5.59 -17.36 16.52
CA SER A 55 4.72 -18.51 16.36
C SER A 55 4.38 -18.87 14.92
N GLY A 56 4.37 -17.87 14.03
CA GLY A 56 3.82 -17.98 12.67
C GLY A 56 2.29 -17.89 12.63
N ALA A 57 1.66 -17.56 13.74
CA ALA A 57 0.21 -17.39 13.80
C ALA A 57 -0.26 -16.25 12.91
N VAL A 58 -1.35 -16.49 12.20
CA VAL A 58 -2.04 -15.45 11.41
C VAL A 58 -2.97 -14.69 12.34
N LEU A 59 -2.76 -13.39 12.46
CA LEU A 59 -3.55 -12.50 13.30
C LEU A 59 -4.68 -11.83 12.51
N GLU A 60 -4.38 -11.39 11.30
CA GLU A 60 -5.34 -10.74 10.40
C GLU A 60 -5.11 -11.22 8.98
N GLN A 61 -6.17 -11.37 8.19
CA GLN A 61 -6.04 -11.69 6.76
C GLN A 61 -7.27 -11.29 5.94
N ASP A 62 -7.02 -10.90 4.70
CA ASP A 62 -8.05 -10.72 3.67
C ASP A 62 -7.49 -11.19 2.34
N SER A 63 -8.19 -12.15 1.69
CA SER A 63 -7.80 -12.70 0.38
C SER A 63 -6.31 -13.12 0.33
N ALA A 64 -5.76 -13.63 1.46
CA ALA A 64 -4.32 -13.85 1.65
C ALA A 64 -3.72 -14.87 0.68
N ASP A 65 -4.54 -15.79 0.15
CA ASP A 65 -4.14 -16.85 -0.77
C ASP A 65 -4.46 -16.54 -2.25
N ALA A 66 -5.05 -15.37 -2.51
CA ALA A 66 -5.35 -14.96 -3.87
C ALA A 66 -4.05 -14.64 -4.66
N PRO A 67 -3.87 -15.17 -5.88
CA PRO A 67 -2.72 -14.86 -6.71
C PRO A 67 -2.66 -13.36 -7.04
N ARG A 68 -1.47 -12.78 -6.85
CA ARG A 68 -1.19 -11.36 -7.07
C ARG A 68 0.17 -11.19 -7.72
N HIS A 69 0.35 -10.09 -8.45
CA HIS A 69 1.67 -9.72 -8.95
C HIS A 69 2.48 -9.07 -7.84
N PRO A 70 3.64 -9.63 -7.45
CA PRO A 70 4.42 -9.12 -6.32
C PRO A 70 5.10 -7.77 -6.62
N ALA A 71 5.31 -7.43 -7.89
CA ALA A 71 6.15 -6.31 -8.29
C ALA A 71 7.53 -6.41 -7.59
N SER A 72 8.11 -5.28 -7.18
CA SER A 72 9.42 -5.27 -6.52
C SER A 72 9.51 -6.01 -5.17
N LEU A 73 8.42 -6.61 -4.67
CA LEU A 73 8.52 -7.52 -3.54
C LEU A 73 9.27 -8.82 -3.91
N ALA A 74 9.37 -9.16 -5.20
CA ALA A 74 10.24 -10.24 -5.69
C ALA A 74 11.69 -10.09 -5.24
N LYS A 75 12.17 -8.84 -5.06
CA LYS A 75 13.52 -8.57 -4.56
C LYS A 75 13.78 -9.10 -3.13
N LEU A 76 12.73 -9.40 -2.37
CA LEU A 76 12.88 -10.09 -1.09
C LEU A 76 13.47 -11.50 -1.27
N MET A 77 13.05 -12.22 -2.33
CA MET A 77 13.63 -13.53 -2.64
C MET A 77 15.06 -13.38 -3.22
N THR A 78 15.31 -12.36 -4.02
CA THR A 78 16.67 -12.05 -4.49
C THR A 78 17.60 -11.80 -3.32
N LEU A 79 17.19 -10.97 -2.33
CA LEU A 79 17.95 -10.74 -1.10
C LEU A 79 18.09 -12.00 -0.26
N TYR A 80 17.05 -12.84 -0.18
CA TYR A 80 17.13 -14.11 0.54
C TYR A 80 18.25 -15.00 -0.01
N LEU A 81 18.32 -15.18 -1.34
CA LEU A 81 19.36 -15.98 -2.00
C LEU A 81 20.75 -15.34 -1.88
N VAL A 82 20.84 -14.01 -1.88
CA VAL A 82 22.10 -13.29 -1.64
C VAL A 82 22.58 -13.51 -0.19
N PHE A 83 21.69 -13.38 0.80
CA PHE A 83 22.03 -13.61 2.21
C PHE A 83 22.38 -15.08 2.47
N GLU A 84 21.71 -16.01 1.80
CA GLU A 84 22.07 -17.42 1.83
C GLU A 84 23.48 -17.64 1.28
N ALA A 85 23.84 -17.02 0.16
CA ALA A 85 25.16 -17.11 -0.43
C ALA A 85 26.25 -16.47 0.46
N LEU A 86 25.95 -15.38 1.16
CA LEU A 86 26.82 -14.74 2.15
C LEU A 86 27.04 -15.65 3.38
N ARG A 87 25.96 -16.18 3.95
CA ARG A 87 26.01 -17.12 5.09
C ARG A 87 26.83 -18.35 4.77
N ASP A 88 26.67 -18.91 3.58
CA ASP A 88 27.37 -20.09 3.10
C ASP A 88 28.80 -19.77 2.59
N ARG A 89 29.22 -18.50 2.69
CA ARG A 89 30.53 -18.00 2.25
C ARG A 89 30.83 -18.25 0.77
N ARG A 90 29.81 -18.38 -0.06
CA ARG A 90 29.94 -18.49 -1.52
C ARG A 90 30.26 -17.14 -2.17
N ILE A 91 29.87 -16.05 -1.50
CA ILE A 91 30.19 -14.68 -1.85
C ILE A 91 30.55 -13.87 -0.59
N SER A 92 31.12 -12.68 -0.78
CA SER A 92 31.40 -11.74 0.30
C SER A 92 30.85 -10.35 0.00
N LEU A 93 30.63 -9.53 1.04
CA LEU A 93 30.08 -8.17 0.88
C LEU A 93 30.93 -7.26 -0.01
N ASN A 94 32.26 -7.46 0.00
CA ASN A 94 33.21 -6.69 -0.81
C ASN A 94 33.44 -7.29 -2.19
N GLU A 95 32.89 -8.45 -2.48
CA GLU A 95 33.02 -9.07 -3.78
C GLU A 95 32.38 -8.21 -4.88
N LEU A 96 32.99 -8.22 -6.04
CA LEU A 96 32.59 -7.37 -7.16
C LEU A 96 31.58 -8.09 -8.06
N VAL A 97 30.39 -7.55 -8.13
CA VAL A 97 29.29 -7.96 -9.02
C VAL A 97 29.54 -7.32 -10.39
N PRO A 98 29.76 -8.11 -11.46
CA PRO A 98 29.84 -7.58 -12.80
C PRO A 98 28.51 -6.97 -13.26
N VAL A 99 28.58 -5.86 -13.97
CA VAL A 99 27.41 -5.22 -14.59
C VAL A 99 27.42 -5.55 -16.07
N SER A 100 26.52 -6.41 -16.49
CA SER A 100 26.30 -6.75 -17.91
C SER A 100 25.55 -5.64 -18.64
N VAL A 101 25.48 -5.73 -19.97
CA VAL A 101 24.60 -4.87 -20.78
C VAL A 101 23.15 -5.08 -20.36
N HIS A 102 22.72 -6.34 -20.21
CA HIS A 102 21.37 -6.69 -19.79
C HIS A 102 20.99 -6.05 -18.46
N SER A 103 21.81 -6.22 -17.42
CA SER A 103 21.50 -5.64 -16.11
C SER A 103 21.49 -4.11 -16.11
N ALA A 104 22.38 -3.45 -16.86
CA ALA A 104 22.42 -1.97 -16.97
C ALA A 104 21.21 -1.38 -17.69
N GLU A 105 20.63 -2.12 -18.65
CA GLU A 105 19.46 -1.70 -19.44
C GLU A 105 18.11 -1.94 -18.75
N MET A 106 18.10 -2.56 -17.56
CA MET A 106 16.87 -2.78 -16.83
C MET A 106 16.01 -1.51 -16.71
N GLU A 107 14.69 -1.70 -16.83
CA GLU A 107 13.71 -0.62 -16.64
C GLU A 107 13.81 0.01 -15.23
N PRO A 108 13.48 1.29 -15.07
CA PRO A 108 13.47 1.92 -13.75
C PRO A 108 12.51 1.22 -12.75
N THR A 109 12.83 1.29 -11.42
CA THR A 109 13.86 2.10 -10.76
C THR A 109 15.22 1.40 -10.78
N LYS A 110 16.31 2.17 -10.90
CA LYS A 110 17.66 1.63 -10.99
C LYS A 110 18.71 2.57 -10.39
N LEU A 111 19.90 2.07 -10.07
CA LEU A 111 21.05 2.87 -9.65
C LEU A 111 21.65 3.66 -10.83
N GLY A 112 21.44 3.21 -12.06
CA GLY A 112 22.07 3.75 -13.25
C GLY A 112 23.46 3.15 -13.46
N LEU A 113 23.57 1.84 -13.30
CA LEU A 113 24.83 1.11 -13.49
C LEU A 113 25.29 1.18 -14.95
N THR A 114 26.59 1.27 -15.14
CA THR A 114 27.19 1.35 -16.50
C THR A 114 27.64 -0.06 -16.91
N PRO A 115 27.38 -0.52 -18.15
CA PRO A 115 27.85 -1.81 -18.65
C PRO A 115 29.37 -1.95 -18.52
N ASN A 116 29.83 -3.18 -18.26
CA ASN A 116 31.24 -3.54 -18.09
C ASN A 116 31.92 -2.88 -16.87
N THR A 117 31.16 -2.26 -15.96
CA THR A 117 31.64 -1.85 -14.63
C THR A 117 31.35 -2.91 -13.59
N LYS A 118 31.71 -2.64 -12.36
CA LYS A 118 31.44 -3.53 -11.21
C LYS A 118 30.99 -2.71 -10.01
N ILE A 119 30.12 -3.28 -9.21
CA ILE A 119 29.75 -2.76 -7.89
C ILE A 119 30.01 -3.83 -6.83
N THR A 120 30.07 -3.49 -5.55
CA THR A 120 30.19 -4.50 -4.51
C THR A 120 28.83 -5.15 -4.23
N VAL A 121 28.83 -6.37 -3.73
CA VAL A 121 27.61 -7.06 -3.25
C VAL A 121 26.88 -6.18 -2.24
N GLN A 122 27.61 -5.52 -1.32
CA GLN A 122 27.01 -4.60 -0.36
C GLN A 122 26.31 -3.41 -1.02
N GLN A 123 26.92 -2.79 -2.04
CA GLN A 123 26.29 -1.69 -2.79
C GLN A 123 25.03 -2.16 -3.52
N ALA A 124 25.06 -3.36 -4.07
CA ALA A 124 23.89 -3.95 -4.72
C ALA A 124 22.75 -4.19 -3.70
N ILE A 125 23.03 -4.81 -2.54
CA ILE A 125 22.06 -5.01 -1.45
C ILE A 125 21.44 -3.66 -1.05
N LEU A 126 22.26 -2.65 -0.78
CA LEU A 126 21.79 -1.30 -0.42
C LEU A 126 20.92 -0.69 -1.52
N GLY A 127 21.30 -0.88 -2.79
CA GLY A 127 20.49 -0.46 -3.94
C GLY A 127 19.10 -1.13 -3.98
N LEU A 128 19.02 -2.43 -3.68
CA LEU A 128 17.76 -3.18 -3.63
C LEU A 128 16.85 -2.68 -2.52
N VAL A 129 17.37 -2.52 -1.31
CA VAL A 129 16.55 -2.17 -0.13
C VAL A 129 16.10 -0.72 -0.13
N THR A 130 16.93 0.23 -0.62
CA THR A 130 16.61 1.66 -0.57
C THR A 130 15.92 2.15 -1.85
N LYS A 131 16.59 1.97 -3.00
CA LYS A 131 16.13 2.46 -4.31
C LYS A 131 15.17 1.50 -5.01
N SER A 132 15.14 0.23 -4.57
CA SER A 132 14.48 -0.85 -5.32
C SER A 132 15.12 -1.08 -6.70
N ALA A 133 16.44 -0.98 -6.79
CA ALA A 133 17.21 -0.96 -8.03
C ALA A 133 17.08 -2.27 -8.83
N ASN A 134 16.52 -2.17 -10.05
CA ASN A 134 16.30 -3.32 -10.94
C ASN A 134 17.62 -3.79 -11.57
N ASP A 135 18.48 -2.84 -11.97
CA ASP A 135 19.81 -3.12 -12.50
C ASP A 135 20.71 -3.89 -11.52
N ALA A 136 20.71 -3.49 -10.25
CA ALA A 136 21.45 -4.19 -9.22
C ALA A 136 20.86 -5.57 -8.90
N ALA A 137 19.53 -5.73 -8.99
CA ALA A 137 18.87 -7.02 -8.79
C ALA A 137 19.23 -8.01 -9.92
N ALA A 138 19.16 -7.58 -11.18
CA ALA A 138 19.55 -8.38 -12.33
C ALA A 138 21.04 -8.78 -12.27
N ALA A 139 21.94 -7.83 -11.95
CA ALA A 139 23.36 -8.09 -11.82
C ALA A 139 23.69 -9.14 -10.73
N LEU A 140 23.01 -9.07 -9.56
CA LEU A 140 23.13 -10.11 -8.53
C LEU A 140 22.55 -11.44 -9.00
N GLY A 141 21.43 -11.42 -9.72
CA GLY A 141 20.84 -12.62 -10.31
C GLY A 141 21.77 -13.30 -11.30
N GLU A 142 22.37 -12.54 -12.20
CA GLU A 142 23.38 -13.06 -13.15
C GLU A 142 24.61 -13.60 -12.45
N MET A 143 25.12 -12.94 -11.41
CA MET A 143 26.27 -13.39 -10.62
C MET A 143 26.00 -14.74 -9.94
N LEU A 144 24.82 -14.93 -9.36
CA LEU A 144 24.46 -16.14 -8.59
C LEU A 144 23.95 -17.28 -9.48
N GLY A 145 23.19 -16.95 -10.54
CA GLY A 145 22.56 -17.93 -11.43
C GLY A 145 23.32 -18.20 -12.72
N GLY A 146 24.28 -17.35 -13.09
CA GLY A 146 24.93 -17.35 -14.40
C GLY A 146 24.10 -16.65 -15.49
N SER A 147 22.77 -16.55 -15.29
CA SER A 147 21.84 -15.70 -16.06
C SER A 147 20.64 -15.33 -15.18
N GLU A 148 19.90 -14.26 -15.51
CA GLU A 148 18.73 -13.87 -14.75
C GLU A 148 17.61 -14.92 -14.83
N ASP A 149 17.42 -15.57 -15.98
CA ASP A 149 16.43 -16.64 -16.15
C ASP A 149 16.69 -17.82 -15.21
N ARG A 150 17.93 -18.31 -15.18
CA ARG A 150 18.33 -19.39 -14.24
C ARG A 150 18.18 -18.96 -12.78
N PHE A 151 18.47 -17.70 -12.50
CA PHE A 151 18.27 -17.17 -11.15
C PHE A 151 16.79 -17.11 -10.78
N ALA A 152 15.90 -16.75 -11.69
CA ALA A 152 14.46 -16.79 -11.48
C ALA A 152 13.94 -18.22 -11.22
N GLU A 153 14.51 -19.22 -11.90
CA GLU A 153 14.24 -20.63 -11.60
C GLU A 153 14.70 -20.97 -10.18
N MET A 154 15.92 -20.55 -9.77
CA MET A 154 16.43 -20.74 -8.41
C MET A 154 15.52 -20.07 -7.36
N MET A 155 15.06 -18.85 -7.62
CA MET A 155 14.09 -18.14 -6.75
C MET A 155 12.82 -18.97 -6.58
N THR A 156 12.27 -19.49 -7.67
CA THR A 156 11.04 -20.30 -7.66
C THR A 156 11.25 -21.62 -6.92
N LEU A 157 12.35 -22.31 -7.16
CA LEU A 157 12.70 -23.56 -6.45
C LEU A 157 12.87 -23.31 -4.95
N ARG A 158 13.55 -22.22 -4.57
CA ARG A 158 13.70 -21.83 -3.16
C ARG A 158 12.35 -21.51 -2.53
N ALA A 159 11.46 -20.78 -3.23
CA ALA A 159 10.10 -20.51 -2.78
C ALA A 159 9.34 -21.82 -2.47
N ARG A 160 9.38 -22.78 -3.38
CA ARG A 160 8.75 -24.10 -3.17
C ARG A 160 9.34 -24.83 -1.96
N ALA A 161 10.67 -24.83 -1.81
CA ALA A 161 11.35 -25.46 -0.68
C ALA A 161 10.99 -24.81 0.67
N MET A 162 10.57 -23.54 0.66
CA MET A 162 10.11 -22.82 1.85
C MET A 162 8.63 -23.00 2.14
N GLY A 163 7.88 -23.68 1.25
CA GLY A 163 6.43 -23.85 1.37
C GLY A 163 5.60 -22.77 0.69
N MET A 164 6.21 -21.84 -0.08
CA MET A 164 5.53 -20.83 -0.88
C MET A 164 4.93 -21.48 -2.14
N ALA A 165 3.85 -22.23 -1.94
CA ALA A 165 3.30 -23.11 -2.98
C ALA A 165 2.66 -22.35 -4.17
N HIS A 166 2.29 -21.09 -3.97
CA HIS A 166 1.58 -20.28 -4.97
C HIS A 166 2.47 -19.17 -5.56
N THR A 167 3.81 -19.31 -5.44
CA THR A 167 4.75 -18.28 -5.90
C THR A 167 5.58 -18.78 -7.07
N THR A 168 5.67 -17.97 -8.12
CA THR A 168 6.56 -18.15 -9.26
C THR A 168 7.26 -16.84 -9.55
N PHE A 169 8.58 -16.88 -9.66
CA PHE A 169 9.41 -15.75 -10.04
C PHE A 169 9.89 -15.91 -11.49
N MET A 170 9.91 -14.83 -12.25
CA MET A 170 10.33 -14.80 -13.65
C MET A 170 11.57 -13.92 -13.86
N ASN A 171 11.90 -13.07 -12.89
CA ASN A 171 13.10 -12.23 -12.90
C ASN A 171 13.50 -11.83 -11.48
N ALA A 172 14.71 -11.31 -11.32
CA ALA A 172 15.28 -10.92 -10.03
C ALA A 172 14.66 -9.65 -9.44
N SER A 173 14.01 -8.85 -10.26
CA SER A 173 13.64 -7.47 -9.94
C SER A 173 12.15 -7.28 -9.61
N GLY A 174 11.29 -8.16 -10.09
CA GLY A 174 9.85 -8.00 -10.01
C GLY A 174 9.26 -7.12 -11.12
N LEU A 175 9.98 -6.95 -12.23
CA LEU A 175 9.46 -6.34 -13.45
C LEU A 175 8.28 -7.16 -14.00
N PRO A 176 7.35 -6.53 -14.73
CA PRO A 176 6.14 -7.19 -15.17
C PRO A 176 6.38 -8.46 -16.01
N ASP A 177 5.75 -9.55 -15.61
CA ASP A 177 5.57 -10.79 -16.36
C ASP A 177 4.29 -11.42 -15.84
N GLU A 178 3.38 -11.84 -16.73
CA GLU A 178 2.07 -12.41 -16.35
C GLU A 178 2.20 -13.69 -15.51
N ARG A 179 3.28 -14.45 -15.72
CA ARG A 179 3.58 -15.69 -14.98
C ARG A 179 4.17 -15.43 -13.60
N GLN A 180 4.64 -14.19 -13.33
CA GLN A 180 5.22 -13.79 -12.05
C GLN A 180 4.13 -13.49 -11.04
N VAL A 181 3.83 -14.46 -10.19
CA VAL A 181 2.74 -14.41 -9.22
C VAL A 181 3.21 -14.83 -7.83
N SER A 182 2.54 -14.32 -6.81
CA SER A 182 2.69 -14.70 -5.41
C SER A 182 1.37 -14.50 -4.66
N THR A 183 1.36 -14.76 -3.37
CA THR A 183 0.24 -14.47 -2.48
C THR A 183 0.71 -13.67 -1.27
N ALA A 184 -0.20 -12.99 -0.57
CA ALA A 184 0.15 -12.29 0.65
C ALA A 184 0.71 -13.26 1.72
N ARG A 185 0.17 -14.48 1.80
CA ARG A 185 0.66 -15.52 2.71
C ARG A 185 2.09 -15.97 2.37
N ASP A 186 2.36 -16.25 1.11
CA ASP A 186 3.71 -16.66 0.68
C ASP A 186 4.74 -15.55 0.96
N LEU A 187 4.38 -14.29 0.70
CA LEU A 187 5.25 -13.15 0.98
C LEU A 187 5.44 -12.91 2.49
N ALA A 188 4.43 -13.16 3.32
CA ALA A 188 4.57 -13.11 4.77
C ALA A 188 5.53 -14.21 5.26
N MET A 189 5.43 -15.41 4.70
CA MET A 189 6.37 -16.50 4.98
C MET A 189 7.81 -16.10 4.60
N LEU A 190 8.00 -15.53 3.42
CA LEU A 190 9.32 -15.03 2.98
C LEU A 190 9.86 -13.95 3.92
N GLY A 191 9.01 -12.98 4.31
CA GLY A 191 9.37 -11.94 5.27
C GLY A 191 9.79 -12.52 6.61
N ARG A 192 9.03 -13.49 7.13
CA ARG A 192 9.36 -14.19 8.36
C ARG A 192 10.71 -14.92 8.27
N ARG A 193 10.95 -15.64 7.16
CA ARG A 193 12.21 -16.37 6.92
C ARG A 193 13.40 -15.43 6.81
N LEU A 194 13.26 -14.26 6.19
CA LEU A 194 14.31 -13.24 6.16
C LEU A 194 14.75 -12.78 7.56
N VAL A 195 13.78 -12.60 8.47
CA VAL A 195 14.06 -12.23 9.86
C VAL A 195 14.73 -13.39 10.62
N THR A 196 14.22 -14.61 10.46
CA THR A 196 14.65 -15.76 11.29
C THR A 196 15.95 -16.39 10.80
N ASP A 197 16.15 -16.45 9.49
CA ASP A 197 17.30 -17.16 8.90
C ASP A 197 18.54 -16.27 8.77
N PHE A 198 18.35 -14.94 8.71
CA PHE A 198 19.43 -13.96 8.50
C PHE A 198 19.33 -12.76 9.45
N PRO A 199 19.33 -12.96 10.79
CA PRO A 199 19.12 -11.87 11.75
C PRO A 199 20.17 -10.76 11.64
N ASP A 200 21.42 -11.10 11.29
CA ASP A 200 22.49 -10.12 11.12
C ASP A 200 22.38 -9.31 9.83
N ASP A 201 21.95 -9.94 8.73
CA ASP A 201 21.77 -9.27 7.43
C ASP A 201 20.42 -8.53 7.35
N TYR A 202 19.45 -8.90 8.18
CA TYR A 202 18.15 -8.26 8.22
C TYR A 202 18.26 -6.74 8.46
N ARG A 203 19.28 -6.28 9.17
CA ARG A 203 19.53 -4.84 9.40
C ARG A 203 19.57 -3.97 8.14
N TYR A 204 19.89 -4.56 6.97
CA TYR A 204 19.91 -3.81 5.72
C TYR A 204 18.54 -3.22 5.37
N PHE A 205 17.44 -3.86 5.75
CA PHE A 205 16.09 -3.39 5.46
C PHE A 205 15.74 -2.08 6.18
N SER A 206 16.36 -1.82 7.34
CA SER A 206 16.16 -0.58 8.10
C SER A 206 17.02 0.59 7.64
N THR A 207 17.83 0.42 6.59
CA THR A 207 18.72 1.48 6.07
C THR A 207 17.92 2.68 5.57
N PRO A 208 18.03 3.88 6.17
CA PRO A 208 17.23 5.03 5.75
C PRO A 208 17.72 5.65 4.44
N SER A 209 19.02 5.59 4.20
CA SER A 209 19.68 6.07 2.98
C SER A 209 21.09 5.49 2.86
N PHE A 210 21.66 5.52 1.65
CA PHE A 210 23.07 5.23 1.47
C PHE A 210 23.69 6.13 0.40
N GLN A 211 25.02 6.24 0.42
CA GLN A 211 25.78 7.02 -0.55
C GLN A 211 26.20 6.12 -1.71
N PHE A 212 25.77 6.47 -2.93
CA PHE A 212 26.20 5.81 -4.15
C PHE A 212 26.81 6.82 -5.10
N GLY A 213 28.12 6.75 -5.30
CA GLY A 213 28.87 7.80 -5.98
C GLY A 213 28.69 9.16 -5.28
N ARG A 214 28.18 10.15 -6.04
CA ARG A 214 27.89 11.50 -5.51
C ARG A 214 26.45 11.69 -5.03
N GLN A 215 25.62 10.65 -5.09
CA GLN A 215 24.19 10.75 -4.77
C GLN A 215 23.89 10.11 -3.43
N THR A 216 23.08 10.78 -2.60
CA THR A 216 22.43 10.18 -1.44
C THR A 216 21.09 9.59 -1.90
N ILE A 217 20.95 8.28 -1.76
CA ILE A 217 19.74 7.53 -2.13
C ILE A 217 18.96 7.24 -0.86
N PHE A 218 17.73 7.75 -0.79
CA PHE A 218 16.82 7.53 0.34
C PHE A 218 15.96 6.29 0.14
N ASN A 219 15.63 5.64 1.26
CA ASN A 219 14.75 4.50 1.24
C ASN A 219 13.31 4.89 0.84
N HIS A 220 12.72 4.14 -0.08
CA HIS A 220 11.35 4.33 -0.56
C HIS A 220 10.28 3.86 0.44
N ASP A 221 10.67 3.10 1.47
CA ASP A 221 9.74 2.65 2.51
C ASP A 221 9.47 3.76 3.53
N ASN A 222 8.29 4.36 3.44
CA ASN A 222 7.87 5.41 4.36
C ASN A 222 7.59 4.89 5.78
N MET A 223 7.24 3.60 5.93
CA MET A 223 6.92 3.01 7.23
C MET A 223 8.11 3.09 8.19
N LEU A 224 9.34 3.02 7.69
CA LEU A 224 10.56 3.21 8.50
C LEU A 224 10.60 4.54 9.26
N ARG A 225 9.89 5.57 8.76
CA ARG A 225 9.85 6.90 9.38
C ARG A 225 8.52 7.20 10.05
N SER A 226 7.43 6.62 9.58
CA SER A 226 6.07 6.99 9.96
C SER A 226 5.42 6.02 10.95
N TYR A 227 5.91 4.78 11.07
CA TYR A 227 5.32 3.77 11.93
C TYR A 227 6.28 3.34 13.05
N PRO A 228 5.96 3.60 14.33
CA PRO A 228 6.81 3.23 15.45
C PRO A 228 7.08 1.73 15.50
N GLY A 229 8.37 1.38 15.57
CA GLY A 229 8.81 -0.02 15.59
C GLY A 229 9.02 -0.64 14.21
N ALA A 230 8.68 0.01 13.11
CA ALA A 230 8.99 -0.51 11.77
C ALA A 230 10.49 -0.53 11.51
N ASP A 231 11.00 -1.67 11.03
CA ASP A 231 12.42 -1.90 10.75
C ASP A 231 12.68 -2.58 9.38
N GLY A 232 11.71 -2.61 8.53
CA GLY A 232 11.74 -3.13 7.15
C GLY A 232 10.33 -3.22 6.59
N MET A 233 10.12 -3.68 5.37
CA MET A 233 11.09 -4.40 4.53
C MET A 233 11.12 -3.83 3.11
N LYS A 234 10.01 -3.91 2.35
CA LYS A 234 10.03 -3.63 0.91
C LYS A 234 8.71 -3.13 0.37
N THR A 235 8.78 -2.12 -0.49
CA THR A 235 7.67 -1.61 -1.29
C THR A 235 7.71 -2.17 -2.71
N GLY A 236 6.56 -2.26 -3.37
CA GLY A 236 6.44 -2.64 -4.76
C GLY A 236 5.34 -1.86 -5.47
N TYR A 237 5.51 -1.64 -6.76
CA TYR A 237 4.49 -1.03 -7.61
C TYR A 237 4.68 -1.44 -9.06
N THR A 238 3.61 -1.85 -9.68
CA THR A 238 3.39 -1.84 -11.14
C THR A 238 1.96 -1.40 -11.39
N GLU A 239 1.65 -1.01 -12.60
CA GLU A 239 0.26 -0.66 -12.94
C GLU A 239 -0.71 -1.84 -12.70
N ALA A 240 -0.29 -3.05 -13.04
CA ALA A 240 -1.08 -4.27 -12.85
C ALA A 240 -1.23 -4.64 -11.37
N SER A 241 -0.15 -4.51 -10.55
CA SER A 241 -0.19 -4.91 -9.14
C SER A 241 -0.86 -3.89 -8.22
N GLY A 242 -0.86 -2.60 -8.57
CA GLY A 242 -1.07 -1.53 -7.60
C GLY A 242 0.11 -1.39 -6.63
N HIS A 243 -0.10 -0.69 -5.50
CA HIS A 243 0.94 -0.45 -4.50
C HIS A 243 0.99 -1.57 -3.48
N ASN A 244 2.14 -2.22 -3.38
CA ASN A 244 2.41 -3.37 -2.52
C ASN A 244 3.39 -3.00 -1.39
N LEU A 245 3.32 -3.73 -0.27
CA LEU A 245 4.20 -3.54 0.87
C LEU A 245 4.34 -4.84 1.68
N VAL A 246 5.56 -5.14 2.08
CA VAL A 246 5.85 -6.02 3.22
C VAL A 246 6.51 -5.17 4.29
N THR A 247 5.95 -5.16 5.49
CA THR A 247 6.50 -4.41 6.62
C THR A 247 6.72 -5.33 7.81
N SER A 248 7.88 -5.18 8.46
CA SER A 248 8.13 -5.73 9.78
C SER A 248 8.10 -4.61 10.81
N ALA A 249 7.51 -4.89 11.96
CA ALA A 249 7.55 -3.98 13.10
C ALA A 249 7.72 -4.73 14.40
N VAL A 250 8.41 -4.10 15.37
CA VAL A 250 8.65 -4.64 16.71
C VAL A 250 8.09 -3.69 17.76
N ARG A 251 7.29 -4.22 18.71
CA ARG A 251 6.83 -3.51 19.90
C ARG A 251 6.87 -4.46 21.09
N ASP A 252 7.43 -4.01 22.21
CA ASP A 252 7.50 -4.74 23.47
C ASP A 252 7.98 -6.20 23.30
N GLY A 253 8.96 -6.41 22.40
CA GLY A 253 9.52 -7.73 22.10
C GLY A 253 8.70 -8.59 21.12
N VAL A 254 7.49 -8.21 20.78
CA VAL A 254 6.67 -8.87 19.75
C VAL A 254 7.04 -8.32 18.39
N ARG A 255 7.31 -9.22 17.42
CA ARG A 255 7.60 -8.85 16.03
C ARG A 255 6.48 -9.35 15.12
N LEU A 256 5.91 -8.46 14.35
CA LEU A 256 4.90 -8.77 13.35
C LEU A 256 5.43 -8.53 11.93
N ILE A 257 4.94 -9.33 10.99
CA ILE A 257 5.06 -9.08 9.54
C ILE A 257 3.67 -8.78 9.01
N GLY A 258 3.52 -7.62 8.39
CA GLY A 258 2.35 -7.25 7.60
C GLY A 258 2.65 -7.30 6.11
N VAL A 259 1.73 -7.83 5.32
CA VAL A 259 1.75 -7.78 3.86
C VAL A 259 0.47 -7.13 3.37
N GLU A 260 0.60 -6.19 2.46
CA GLU A 260 -0.52 -5.56 1.77
C GLU A 260 -0.21 -5.48 0.28
N LEU A 261 -1.13 -5.98 -0.55
CA LEU A 261 -1.04 -6.02 -2.00
C LEU A 261 -2.23 -5.28 -2.61
N GLY A 262 -1.99 -4.56 -3.69
CA GLY A 262 -3.05 -3.98 -4.51
C GLY A 262 -3.64 -2.67 -4.02
N ALA A 263 -2.96 -1.92 -3.15
CA ALA A 263 -3.44 -0.61 -2.71
C ALA A 263 -3.47 0.42 -3.85
N GLY A 264 -4.38 1.39 -3.76
CA GLY A 264 -4.58 2.40 -4.80
C GLY A 264 -3.52 3.51 -4.80
N SER A 265 -2.77 3.68 -3.71
CA SER A 265 -1.69 4.68 -3.60
C SER A 265 -0.74 4.33 -2.46
N ASN A 266 0.47 4.90 -2.47
CA ASN A 266 1.41 4.76 -1.36
C ASN A 266 0.81 5.22 -0.03
N ALA A 267 0.11 6.37 -0.02
CA ALA A 267 -0.49 6.90 1.20
C ALA A 267 -1.60 5.99 1.75
N ALA A 268 -2.47 5.45 0.88
CA ALA A 268 -3.52 4.53 1.29
C ALA A 268 -2.94 3.23 1.85
N ARG A 269 -1.92 2.68 1.20
CA ARG A 269 -1.16 1.51 1.61
C ARG A 269 -0.53 1.71 3.00
N ASP A 270 0.21 2.80 3.19
CA ASP A 270 0.91 3.05 4.45
C ASP A 270 -0.08 3.22 5.63
N VAL A 271 -1.21 3.89 5.40
CA VAL A 271 -2.28 4.03 6.40
C VAL A 271 -2.93 2.68 6.72
N GLN A 272 -3.25 1.88 5.70
CA GLN A 272 -3.89 0.59 5.91
C GLN A 272 -2.94 -0.39 6.60
N MET A 273 -1.66 -0.43 6.21
CA MET A 273 -0.65 -1.24 6.88
C MET A 273 -0.53 -0.87 8.37
N ALA A 274 -0.53 0.42 8.70
CA ALA A 274 -0.50 0.87 10.09
C ALA A 274 -1.72 0.38 10.89
N VAL A 275 -2.91 0.35 10.27
CA VAL A 275 -4.13 -0.20 10.89
C VAL A 275 -3.99 -1.70 11.13
N LEU A 276 -3.56 -2.46 10.13
CA LEU A 276 -3.38 -3.91 10.21
C LEU A 276 -2.37 -4.29 11.30
N LEU A 277 -1.21 -3.63 11.34
CA LEU A 277 -0.19 -3.88 12.36
C LEU A 277 -0.69 -3.51 13.77
N ASN A 278 -1.43 -2.41 13.92
CA ASN A 278 -2.01 -2.05 15.22
C ASN A 278 -3.02 -3.11 15.69
N GLN A 279 -3.87 -3.62 14.80
CA GLN A 279 -4.80 -4.72 15.13
C GLN A 279 -4.04 -5.97 15.57
N GLY A 280 -3.00 -6.36 14.82
CA GLY A 280 -2.18 -7.50 15.19
C GLY A 280 -1.46 -7.32 16.53
N PHE A 281 -0.91 -6.13 16.83
CA PHE A 281 -0.33 -5.85 18.15
C PHE A 281 -1.37 -5.87 19.27
N ASP A 282 -2.57 -5.35 19.03
CA ASP A 282 -3.68 -5.40 20.00
C ASP A 282 -4.08 -6.86 20.31
N GLU A 283 -4.12 -7.74 19.29
CA GLU A 283 -4.39 -9.19 19.50
C GLU A 283 -3.28 -9.89 20.30
N MET A 284 -2.04 -9.46 20.14
CA MET A 284 -0.89 -9.95 20.91
C MET A 284 -0.82 -9.34 22.32
N GLY A 285 -1.79 -8.52 22.73
CA GLY A 285 -1.81 -7.84 24.02
C GLY A 285 -0.79 -6.71 24.17
N VAL A 286 -0.21 -6.26 23.06
CA VAL A 286 0.74 -5.15 23.02
C VAL A 286 0.00 -3.85 22.72
N THR A 287 -0.37 -3.11 23.77
CA THR A 287 -1.07 -1.84 23.63
C THR A 287 -0.13 -0.73 23.16
N VAL A 288 -0.62 0.09 22.25
CA VAL A 288 0.12 1.31 21.80
C VAL A 288 0.19 2.27 22.99
N SER A 289 1.35 2.35 23.67
CA SER A 289 1.58 3.40 24.64
C SER A 289 1.55 4.77 23.94
N PRO A 290 0.76 5.74 24.43
CA PRO A 290 0.65 7.06 23.83
C PRO A 290 1.95 7.88 23.82
N LYS A 291 3.02 7.37 24.41
CA LYS A 291 4.31 8.07 24.61
C LYS A 291 5.19 8.22 23.37
N ALA A 292 4.90 7.56 22.27
CA ALA A 292 5.79 7.59 21.09
C ALA A 292 5.49 8.69 20.06
N THR A 293 4.47 9.54 20.28
CA THR A 293 4.06 10.56 19.31
C THR A 293 4.62 11.97 19.57
N LEU A 294 5.53 12.14 20.53
CA LEU A 294 6.05 13.45 20.94
C LEU A 294 7.53 13.67 20.63
N VAL A 295 8.03 13.25 19.46
CA VAL A 295 9.35 13.71 18.99
C VAL A 295 9.25 14.16 17.53
N ALA A 296 8.47 15.19 17.28
CA ALA A 296 8.65 16.02 16.10
C ALA A 296 8.03 17.40 16.35
N SER A 297 8.76 18.27 16.97
CA SER A 297 8.88 19.70 16.69
C SER A 297 9.40 20.46 17.93
N ARG A 298 10.72 20.48 18.10
CA ARG A 298 11.37 21.60 18.79
C ARG A 298 12.00 22.48 17.73
N ALA A 299 11.21 23.40 17.21
CA ALA A 299 11.75 24.66 16.71
C ALA A 299 11.79 25.65 17.89
N PRO A 300 12.88 26.42 18.09
CA PRO A 300 12.96 27.36 19.18
C PRO A 300 12.06 28.55 18.88
N SER A 301 11.00 28.76 19.66
CA SER A 301 10.31 30.04 19.69
C SER A 301 10.95 30.92 20.73
N LEU A 302 11.67 31.93 20.26
CA LEU A 302 12.00 33.13 21.03
C LEU A 302 10.75 34.00 21.10
N ILE A 303 10.05 34.06 22.23
CA ILE A 303 9.33 35.26 22.69
C ILE A 303 9.18 35.16 24.19
N SER A 304 9.52 36.28 24.78
CA SER A 304 9.69 36.63 26.19
C SER A 304 8.41 36.55 27.03
N SER A 305 8.72 36.32 28.31
CA SER A 305 7.91 36.48 29.52
C SER A 305 7.17 37.81 29.66
N ALA A 306 5.93 37.78 30.10
CA ALA A 306 5.38 38.81 31.00
C ALA A 306 4.13 38.30 31.77
N HIS A 307 4.26 38.30 33.07
CA HIS A 307 3.31 38.57 34.15
C HIS A 307 2.13 37.64 34.43
N ALA A 308 2.27 37.05 35.60
CA ALA A 308 1.23 36.50 36.44
C ALA A 308 0.27 37.61 36.98
N ALA A 309 -1.00 37.31 37.05
CA ALA A 309 -1.92 37.84 38.02
C ALA A 309 -3.04 36.84 38.32
N SER A 310 -3.08 36.46 39.57
CA SER A 310 -4.12 35.66 40.23
C SER A 310 -5.42 36.43 40.35
N VAL A 311 -6.59 35.80 40.16
CA VAL A 311 -7.83 36.13 40.91
C VAL A 311 -8.76 34.90 41.02
N ASN A 312 -9.15 34.71 42.24
CA ASN A 312 -10.07 33.83 42.92
C ASN A 312 -11.31 33.26 42.23
N GLU A 313 -11.62 32.05 42.70
CA GLU A 313 -12.90 31.34 42.89
C GLU A 313 -14.19 32.17 42.79
N VAL A 314 -15.14 31.63 42.01
CA VAL A 314 -16.57 31.53 42.40
C VAL A 314 -17.15 30.27 41.79
N ARG A 315 -17.54 29.32 42.67
CA ARG A 315 -18.52 28.26 42.31
C ARG A 315 -19.91 28.88 42.31
N PRO A 316 -20.77 28.44 41.38
CA PRO A 316 -22.03 27.88 41.84
C PRO A 316 -22.38 26.52 41.20
N ALA A 317 -23.26 25.86 41.91
CA ALA A 317 -23.74 24.51 41.91
C ALA A 317 -24.44 24.05 40.63
N LEU A 318 -24.18 22.76 40.33
CA LEU A 318 -25.07 21.68 39.92
C LEU A 318 -26.37 22.01 39.15
N THR A 319 -26.34 21.65 37.87
CA THR A 319 -27.47 20.92 37.28
C THR A 319 -26.90 19.71 36.53
N ARG A 320 -27.24 18.52 37.02
CA ARG A 320 -27.00 17.25 36.33
C ARG A 320 -27.87 17.22 35.09
N THR A 321 -27.23 17.31 33.93
CA THR A 321 -27.80 16.78 32.71
C THR A 321 -26.90 15.63 32.28
N SER A 322 -27.56 14.50 32.06
CA SER A 322 -27.09 13.20 31.61
C SER A 322 -25.71 13.20 30.99
N ALA A 323 -24.78 12.43 31.57
CA ALA A 323 -23.50 12.06 30.98
C ALA A 323 -23.74 11.56 29.57
N GLU A 324 -23.35 12.34 28.58
CA GLU A 324 -23.11 11.83 27.23
C GLU A 324 -22.01 10.79 27.35
N VAL A 325 -22.41 9.54 27.26
CA VAL A 325 -21.50 8.41 27.09
C VAL A 325 -20.70 8.74 25.83
N ALA A 326 -19.38 8.90 25.98
CA ALA A 326 -18.47 9.09 24.85
C ALA A 326 -18.72 7.96 23.84
N GLY A 327 -19.45 8.27 22.78
CA GLY A 327 -19.99 7.27 21.87
C GLY A 327 -18.94 6.81 20.87
N TRP A 328 -19.11 5.59 20.38
CA TRP A 328 -18.37 5.08 19.24
C TRP A 328 -18.58 5.98 18.02
N SER A 329 -17.63 5.99 17.10
CA SER A 329 -17.76 6.75 15.87
C SER A 329 -17.38 5.89 14.66
N VAL A 330 -17.85 6.35 13.48
CA VAL A 330 -17.57 5.74 12.19
C VAL A 330 -16.88 6.77 11.33
N GLN A 331 -15.71 6.46 10.81
CA GLN A 331 -15.06 7.24 9.77
C GLN A 331 -15.41 6.63 8.42
N ALA A 332 -16.09 7.39 7.57
CA ALA A 332 -16.57 6.97 6.25
C ALA A 332 -15.63 7.38 5.11
N GLY A 333 -14.35 7.63 5.42
CA GLY A 333 -13.33 7.96 4.44
C GLY A 333 -12.78 9.38 4.55
N THR A 334 -11.87 9.71 3.62
CA THR A 334 -11.25 11.03 3.44
C THR A 334 -11.34 11.40 1.96
N TYR A 335 -11.74 12.63 1.65
CA TYR A 335 -12.14 13.08 0.32
C TYR A 335 -11.42 14.37 -0.09
N SER A 336 -11.23 14.56 -1.38
CA SER A 336 -10.63 15.78 -1.93
C SER A 336 -11.57 16.98 -1.92
N THR A 337 -12.89 16.78 -1.73
CA THR A 337 -13.90 17.84 -1.68
C THR A 337 -14.80 17.68 -0.47
N GLU A 338 -15.21 18.81 0.11
CA GLU A 338 -16.16 18.85 1.23
C GLU A 338 -17.48 18.17 0.88
N ARG A 339 -17.99 18.41 -0.33
CA ARG A 339 -19.26 17.83 -0.79
C ARG A 339 -19.24 16.31 -0.82
N ALA A 340 -18.11 15.69 -1.24
CA ALA A 340 -17.97 14.25 -1.24
C ALA A 340 -17.88 13.69 0.18
N ALA A 341 -17.16 14.37 1.09
CA ALA A 341 -17.10 14.01 2.49
C ALA A 341 -18.48 14.11 3.17
N GLN A 342 -19.22 15.18 2.88
CA GLN A 342 -20.56 15.38 3.40
C GLN A 342 -21.51 14.26 2.97
N ALA A 343 -21.52 13.89 1.69
CA ALA A 343 -22.34 12.80 1.17
C ALA A 343 -22.00 11.45 1.82
N ALA A 344 -20.70 11.16 2.00
CA ALA A 344 -20.25 9.93 2.65
C ALA A 344 -20.62 9.88 4.14
N ALA A 345 -20.50 10.99 4.87
CA ALA A 345 -20.90 11.06 6.28
C ALA A 345 -22.42 10.94 6.45
N GLN A 346 -23.22 11.52 5.55
CA GLN A 346 -24.68 11.35 5.56
C GLN A 346 -25.08 9.90 5.28
N ALA A 347 -24.45 9.24 4.29
CA ALA A 347 -24.69 7.82 4.03
C ALA A 347 -24.33 6.95 5.25
N ALA A 348 -23.24 7.28 5.94
CA ALA A 348 -22.83 6.59 7.15
C ALA A 348 -23.81 6.82 8.32
N ALA A 349 -24.31 8.03 8.49
CA ALA A 349 -25.31 8.35 9.50
C ALA A 349 -26.64 7.64 9.22
N HIS A 350 -27.05 7.55 7.98
CA HIS A 350 -28.23 6.79 7.57
C HIS A 350 -28.05 5.29 7.85
N ALA A 351 -26.88 4.71 7.50
CA ALA A 351 -26.57 3.31 7.77
C ALA A 351 -26.46 3.00 9.27
N ALA A 352 -26.13 4.01 10.09
CA ALA A 352 -26.07 3.90 11.55
C ALA A 352 -27.40 4.16 12.24
N ASP A 353 -28.47 4.47 11.50
CA ASP A 353 -29.76 4.91 12.05
C ASP A 353 -29.60 6.09 13.01
N GLY A 354 -28.81 7.11 12.60
CA GLY A 354 -28.52 8.34 13.33
C GLY A 354 -27.05 8.54 13.65
N GLY A 355 -26.78 9.49 14.55
CA GLY A 355 -25.44 9.95 14.90
C GLY A 355 -25.14 11.35 14.38
N GLY A 356 -24.16 12.03 15.00
CA GLY A 356 -23.74 13.37 14.62
C GLY A 356 -22.78 13.33 13.44
N VAL A 357 -23.16 13.92 12.30
CA VAL A 357 -22.26 14.08 11.13
C VAL A 357 -21.20 15.11 11.45
N ARG A 358 -19.93 14.77 11.24
CA ARG A 358 -18.78 15.68 11.33
C ARG A 358 -17.92 15.60 10.08
N ILE A 359 -17.61 16.77 9.56
CA ILE A 359 -16.65 16.94 8.45
C ILE A 359 -15.47 17.73 9.00
N GLU A 360 -14.29 17.15 8.91
CA GLU A 360 -13.07 17.71 9.46
C GLU A 360 -12.07 17.98 8.32
N HIS A 361 -11.47 19.16 8.32
CA HIS A 361 -10.34 19.47 7.47
C HIS A 361 -9.12 18.73 8.02
N VAL A 362 -8.45 17.96 7.18
CA VAL A 362 -7.23 17.25 7.56
C VAL A 362 -6.17 17.48 6.48
N THR A 363 -4.95 17.78 6.90
CA THR A 363 -3.83 17.87 5.99
C THR A 363 -3.07 16.55 6.01
N ALA A 364 -3.06 15.85 4.88
CA ALA A 364 -2.27 14.65 4.71
C ALA A 364 -1.25 14.90 3.58
N HIS A 365 0.04 14.78 3.91
CA HIS A 365 1.14 14.97 2.95
C HIS A 365 1.10 16.30 2.16
N GLY A 366 0.77 17.40 2.85
CA GLY A 366 0.67 18.72 2.22
C GLY A 366 -0.58 18.93 1.38
N THR A 367 -1.46 17.93 1.27
CA THR A 367 -2.74 18.03 0.57
C THR A 367 -3.86 18.23 1.58
N GLN A 368 -4.68 19.24 1.37
CA GLN A 368 -5.89 19.50 2.14
C GLN A 368 -6.94 18.46 1.75
N LEU A 369 -7.46 17.72 2.72
CA LEU A 369 -8.49 16.70 2.54
C LEU A 369 -9.62 16.89 3.54
N TRP A 370 -10.78 16.32 3.22
CA TRP A 370 -11.99 16.37 4.05
C TRP A 370 -12.30 14.99 4.60
N ARG A 371 -12.28 14.84 5.93
CA ARG A 371 -12.60 13.59 6.63
C ARG A 371 -14.08 13.54 6.98
N ALA A 372 -14.73 12.46 6.57
CA ALA A 372 -16.14 12.17 6.88
C ALA A 372 -16.25 11.30 8.13
N ARG A 373 -16.97 11.75 9.16
CA ARG A 373 -17.15 11.00 10.42
C ARG A 373 -18.60 11.10 10.91
N VAL A 374 -19.07 10.02 11.56
CA VAL A 374 -20.33 9.98 12.32
C VAL A 374 -20.01 9.63 13.77
N THR A 375 -20.46 10.44 14.72
CA THR A 375 -20.15 10.34 16.14
C THR A 375 -21.41 10.05 16.97
N GLY A 376 -21.24 9.67 18.27
CA GLY A 376 -22.37 9.45 19.16
C GLY A 376 -23.08 8.09 18.95
N LEU A 377 -22.37 7.10 18.43
CA LEU A 377 -22.91 5.77 18.16
C LEU A 377 -22.65 4.81 19.33
N THR A 378 -23.46 3.77 19.45
CA THR A 378 -23.11 2.57 20.24
C THR A 378 -22.17 1.67 19.41
N ALA A 379 -21.45 0.76 20.08
CA ALA A 379 -20.58 -0.20 19.39
C ALA A 379 -21.33 -0.99 18.30
N ALA A 380 -22.52 -1.51 18.64
CA ALA A 380 -23.34 -2.30 17.71
C ALA A 380 -23.79 -1.46 16.49
N ARG A 381 -24.19 -0.19 16.69
CA ARG A 381 -24.59 0.71 15.60
C ARG A 381 -23.41 1.08 14.70
N ALA A 382 -22.24 1.35 15.28
CA ALA A 382 -21.04 1.64 14.53
C ALA A 382 -20.59 0.44 13.68
N GLN A 383 -20.61 -0.77 14.23
CA GLN A 383 -20.27 -1.99 13.50
C GLN A 383 -21.29 -2.29 12.40
N GLY A 384 -22.60 -2.18 12.70
CA GLY A 384 -23.69 -2.37 11.73
C GLY A 384 -23.60 -1.40 10.56
N ALA A 385 -23.33 -0.11 10.84
CA ALA A 385 -23.15 0.92 9.83
C ALA A 385 -21.95 0.63 8.92
N CYS A 386 -20.81 0.24 9.51
CA CYS A 386 -19.64 -0.14 8.73
C CYS A 386 -19.90 -1.39 7.87
N ALA A 387 -20.59 -2.39 8.38
CA ALA A 387 -20.99 -3.57 7.61
C ALA A 387 -21.92 -3.20 6.43
N ALA A 388 -22.84 -2.26 6.64
CA ALA A 388 -23.73 -1.76 5.59
C ALA A 388 -22.97 -0.96 4.51
N LEU A 389 -22.08 -0.07 4.92
CA LEU A 389 -21.25 0.72 4.01
C LEU A 389 -20.28 -0.14 3.19
N LYS A 390 -19.70 -1.17 3.80
CA LYS A 390 -18.84 -2.14 3.08
C LYS A 390 -19.62 -2.88 1.98
N ARG A 391 -20.90 -3.20 2.19
CA ARG A 391 -21.75 -3.79 1.14
C ARG A 391 -21.96 -2.86 -0.06
N THR A 392 -21.95 -1.55 0.17
CA THR A 392 -22.03 -0.54 -0.90
C THR A 392 -20.66 -0.06 -1.38
N ARG A 393 -19.58 -0.79 -1.04
CA ARG A 393 -18.19 -0.47 -1.39
C ARG A 393 -17.71 0.89 -0.88
N THR A 394 -18.28 1.39 0.21
CA THR A 394 -17.84 2.62 0.87
C THR A 394 -16.84 2.28 1.95
N SER A 395 -15.69 2.96 1.96
CA SER A 395 -14.67 2.83 3.01
C SER A 395 -15.27 3.16 4.38
N CYS A 396 -15.02 2.31 5.38
CA CYS A 396 -15.55 2.53 6.72
C CYS A 396 -14.63 1.95 7.79
N VAL A 397 -14.32 2.77 8.79
CA VAL A 397 -13.56 2.39 9.99
C VAL A 397 -14.39 2.72 11.22
N VAL A 398 -14.54 1.75 12.13
CA VAL A 398 -15.18 1.93 13.44
C VAL A 398 -14.13 2.46 14.42
N LEU A 399 -14.40 3.57 15.07
CA LEU A 399 -13.52 4.19 16.07
C LEU A 399 -14.16 4.07 17.46
N ARG A 400 -13.38 3.58 18.43
CA ARG A 400 -13.77 3.52 19.85
C ARG A 400 -13.80 4.92 20.47
N PRO A 401 -14.52 5.14 21.58
CA PRO A 401 -14.65 6.45 22.23
C PRO A 401 -13.32 7.15 22.54
N GLU A 402 -12.29 6.40 22.89
CA GLU A 402 -10.96 6.93 23.24
C GLU A 402 -10.09 7.32 22.03
N GLN A 403 -10.43 6.83 20.84
CA GLN A 403 -9.70 7.12 19.58
C GLN A 403 -10.20 8.40 18.88
N GLY A 404 -11.27 8.99 19.37
CA GLY A 404 -11.90 10.18 18.77
C GLY A 404 -11.30 11.53 19.19
N GLN A 405 -10.39 11.57 20.15
CA GLN A 405 -9.86 12.83 20.71
C GLN A 405 -8.47 13.24 20.22
N VAL A 406 -7.87 12.58 19.23
CA VAL A 406 -6.60 13.00 18.67
C VAL A 406 -6.82 13.67 17.33
N ALA A 407 -7.13 14.95 17.35
CA ALA A 407 -6.70 15.97 16.39
C ALA A 407 -7.55 17.24 16.49
N SER A 408 -7.21 18.11 17.43
CA SER A 408 -7.39 19.55 17.27
C SER A 408 -6.45 20.27 18.23
N ARG A 409 -5.23 20.45 17.78
CA ARG A 409 -4.40 21.63 18.12
C ARG A 409 -3.37 21.81 17.01
#